data_b007109b23a03db3b922008a2f8b9758
#
_entry.id   b007109b23a03db3b922008a2f8b9758
#
_cell.length_a   1.000
_cell.length_b   1.000
_cell.length_c   1.000
_cell.angle_alpha   90.00
_cell.angle_beta   90.00
_cell.angle_gamma   90.00
#
_symmetry.space_group_name_H-M   'P 1'
#
loop_
_entity.id
_entity.type
_entity.pdbx_description
1 polymer ?
#
loop_
_entity_poly.entity_id
_entity_poly.type
_entity_poly.pdbx_seq_one_letter_code
_entity_poly.pdbx_strand_id
1 'polypeptide(L)'
;MSRLDEVLGTAILKGKKALGKEAPEVLRLPLDLLRVRGQPRRRFENLEALAESIREKGVLQPLLVRRVGEAYEVVAGERRLRAAAMAGLKEVPARVLDLSDKEARLFALVENLQREDLNPYEETVGVLALLSEDLGRPVEEVVALLHRMQNERRGKATQNVLGSPEARRVEEVFKALGRMNWESFVQARLPLLSLPEDLKAALEEGVIPYTAALELKKVKDASLRRALLEEAKAGLSLRELKARVRGVLRKEKAPRPWPKEVAAKLARLDLEALPPERRARVEELLAELERVLGK
;
A
#
# COMPACT_ATOMS: atom_id res chain seq x y z
N MET A 1 -13.71 26.74 7.45
CA MET A 1 -13.43 25.58 6.55
C MET A 1 -12.57 26.10 5.44
N SER A 2 -11.44 25.45 5.17
CA SER A 2 -10.61 25.83 4.03
C SER A 2 -11.27 25.36 2.74
N ARG A 3 -10.96 26.00 1.61
CA ARG A 3 -11.41 25.56 0.27
C ARG A 3 -11.00 24.09 0.00
N LEU A 4 -9.89 23.64 0.60
CA LEU A 4 -9.43 22.27 0.54
C LEU A 4 -10.34 21.28 1.29
N ASP A 5 -10.89 21.70 2.43
CA ASP A 5 -11.86 20.91 3.19
C ASP A 5 -13.18 20.76 2.41
N GLU A 6 -13.55 21.78 1.64
CA GLU A 6 -14.70 21.75 0.75
C GLU A 6 -14.46 20.80 -0.44
N VAL A 7 -13.26 20.82 -1.02
CA VAL A 7 -12.86 19.92 -2.13
C VAL A 7 -12.78 18.47 -1.65
N LEU A 8 -12.14 18.21 -0.50
CA LEU A 8 -12.12 16.88 0.12
C LEU A 8 -13.53 16.44 0.50
N GLY A 9 -14.33 17.31 1.09
CA GLY A 9 -15.74 17.05 1.39
C GLY A 9 -16.53 16.73 0.12
N THR A 10 -16.36 17.51 -0.93
CA THR A 10 -17.03 17.28 -2.23
C THR A 10 -16.58 15.97 -2.88
N ALA A 11 -15.28 15.64 -2.82
CA ALA A 11 -14.77 14.39 -3.35
C ALA A 11 -15.25 13.17 -2.55
N ILE A 12 -15.26 13.27 -1.21
CA ILE A 12 -15.69 12.20 -0.30
C ILE A 12 -17.22 12.02 -0.34
N LEU A 13 -17.98 13.11 -0.40
CA LEU A 13 -19.45 13.08 -0.39
C LEU A 13 -20.08 12.77 -1.76
N LYS A 14 -19.29 12.48 -2.79
CA LYS A 14 -19.76 12.11 -4.13
C LYS A 14 -20.79 10.99 -4.17
N GLY A 15 -20.93 10.22 -3.10
CA GLY A 15 -22.00 9.23 -2.97
C GLY A 15 -23.39 9.79 -2.66
N LYS A 16 -23.55 10.98 -2.09
CA LYS A 16 -24.89 11.36 -1.58
C LYS A 16 -25.25 12.85 -1.51
N LYS A 17 -24.78 13.85 -2.08
CA LYS A 17 -25.29 15.24 -1.92
C LYS A 17 -24.27 16.34 -1.65
N ALA A 18 -23.21 16.46 -2.38
CA ALA A 18 -22.37 17.61 -2.15
C ALA A 18 -21.86 18.28 -3.43
N LEU A 19 -22.78 18.63 -4.25
CA LEU A 19 -22.68 19.87 -5.00
C LEU A 19 -23.53 20.85 -4.21
N GLY A 20 -22.89 21.90 -3.65
CA GLY A 20 -23.59 22.95 -2.94
C GLY A 20 -24.80 23.51 -3.70
N LYS A 21 -25.55 24.43 -3.14
CA LYS A 21 -26.84 24.93 -3.64
C LYS A 21 -26.90 25.30 -5.13
N GLU A 22 -25.74 25.32 -5.85
CA GLU A 22 -25.62 25.51 -7.29
C GLU A 22 -24.69 24.42 -7.86
N ALA A 23 -25.25 23.27 -8.23
CA ALA A 23 -24.49 22.27 -8.99
C ALA A 23 -24.04 22.87 -10.32
N PRO A 24 -22.73 22.79 -10.69
CA PRO A 24 -22.26 23.31 -11.96
C PRO A 24 -23.09 22.75 -13.12
N GLU A 25 -23.43 23.61 -14.09
CA GLU A 25 -24.17 23.22 -15.26
C GLU A 25 -23.49 22.09 -16.01
N VAL A 26 -24.28 21.17 -16.54
CA VAL A 26 -23.78 20.08 -17.36
C VAL A 26 -23.64 20.59 -18.79
N LEU A 27 -22.38 20.71 -19.24
CA LEU A 27 -22.06 21.09 -20.60
C LEU A 27 -21.81 19.85 -21.46
N ARG A 28 -22.09 19.92 -22.75
CA ARG A 28 -21.62 18.94 -23.73
C ARG A 28 -20.28 19.39 -24.26
N LEU A 29 -19.24 18.61 -24.01
CA LEU A 29 -17.88 18.94 -24.43
C LEU A 29 -17.40 17.98 -25.50
N PRO A 30 -16.80 18.49 -26.59
CA PRO A 30 -16.13 17.68 -27.60
C PRO A 30 -15.00 16.84 -26.97
N LEU A 31 -14.86 15.57 -27.44
CA LEU A 31 -13.84 14.67 -26.91
C LEU A 31 -12.41 15.15 -27.19
N ASP A 32 -12.19 15.85 -28.29
CA ASP A 32 -10.91 16.42 -28.69
C ASP A 32 -10.39 17.55 -27.77
N LEU A 33 -11.29 18.17 -27.01
CA LEU A 33 -10.94 19.16 -25.99
C LEU A 33 -10.61 18.53 -24.63
N LEU A 34 -10.88 17.23 -24.45
CA LEU A 34 -10.68 16.53 -23.19
C LEU A 34 -9.31 15.89 -23.10
N ARG A 35 -8.59 16.14 -22.00
CA ARG A 35 -7.26 15.61 -21.73
C ARG A 35 -7.28 14.82 -20.43
N VAL A 36 -6.63 13.65 -20.43
CA VAL A 36 -6.44 12.84 -19.23
C VAL A 36 -5.09 13.19 -18.63
N ARG A 37 -5.04 13.42 -17.33
CA ARG A 37 -3.81 13.70 -16.59
C ARG A 37 -3.04 12.42 -16.30
N GLY A 38 -1.72 12.44 -16.48
CA GLY A 38 -0.82 11.35 -16.07
C GLY A 38 -0.77 10.17 -17.05
N GLN A 39 -0.10 9.10 -16.64
CA GLN A 39 -0.05 7.88 -17.44
C GLN A 39 -1.41 7.18 -17.44
N PRO A 40 -1.94 6.87 -18.62
CA PRO A 40 -3.21 6.15 -18.69
C PRO A 40 -3.10 4.80 -17.99
N ARG A 41 -4.13 4.46 -17.20
CA ARG A 41 -4.24 3.11 -16.59
C ARG A 41 -4.07 2.05 -17.68
N ARG A 42 -3.16 1.10 -17.45
CA ARG A 42 -2.82 0.07 -18.45
C ARG A 42 -3.92 -0.98 -18.66
N ARG A 43 -4.86 -1.13 -17.71
CA ARG A 43 -5.97 -2.09 -17.80
C ARG A 43 -7.25 -1.47 -17.25
N PHE A 44 -8.29 -1.47 -18.07
CA PHE A 44 -9.66 -1.24 -17.66
C PHE A 44 -10.44 -2.51 -17.95
N GLU A 45 -10.92 -3.16 -16.92
CA GLU A 45 -11.79 -4.32 -17.05
C GLU A 45 -13.15 -3.89 -17.60
N ASN A 46 -13.72 -4.69 -18.49
CA ASN A 46 -15.06 -4.50 -19.07
C ASN A 46 -15.28 -3.13 -19.75
N LEU A 47 -14.28 -2.61 -20.46
CA LEU A 47 -14.41 -1.31 -21.14
C LEU A 47 -15.35 -1.44 -22.35
N GLU A 48 -15.33 -2.58 -23.04
CA GLU A 48 -16.16 -2.92 -24.19
C GLU A 48 -17.65 -2.94 -23.81
N ALA A 49 -18.01 -3.62 -22.72
CA ALA A 49 -19.39 -3.66 -22.24
C ALA A 49 -19.89 -2.26 -21.83
N LEU A 50 -19.02 -1.44 -21.24
CA LEU A 50 -19.36 -0.05 -20.94
C LEU A 50 -19.54 0.78 -22.21
N ALA A 51 -18.70 0.58 -23.24
CA ALA A 51 -18.83 1.26 -24.53
C ALA A 51 -20.13 0.90 -25.24
N GLU A 52 -20.57 -0.37 -25.17
CA GLU A 52 -21.84 -0.82 -25.73
C GLU A 52 -23.03 -0.18 -25.02
N SER A 53 -23.02 -0.16 -23.69
CA SER A 53 -24.04 0.55 -22.90
C SER A 53 -24.09 2.06 -23.22
N ILE A 54 -22.92 2.69 -23.41
CA ILE A 54 -22.83 4.12 -23.78
C ILE A 54 -23.34 4.35 -25.21
N ARG A 55 -23.14 3.42 -26.14
CA ARG A 55 -23.69 3.51 -27.50
C ARG A 55 -25.20 3.51 -27.50
N GLU A 56 -25.82 2.70 -26.63
CA GLU A 56 -27.26 2.60 -26.54
C GLU A 56 -27.92 3.76 -25.77
N LYS A 57 -27.34 4.14 -24.62
CA LYS A 57 -27.98 5.02 -23.63
C LYS A 57 -27.27 6.37 -23.47
N GLY A 58 -26.16 6.55 -24.13
CA GLY A 58 -25.28 7.71 -23.90
C GLY A 58 -24.56 7.65 -22.55
N VAL A 59 -23.81 8.69 -22.26
CA VAL A 59 -23.11 8.85 -20.95
C VAL A 59 -24.09 9.41 -19.94
N LEU A 60 -24.65 8.54 -19.08
CA LEU A 60 -25.66 8.92 -18.09
C LEU A 60 -25.12 9.79 -16.96
N GLN A 61 -23.88 9.54 -16.53
CA GLN A 61 -23.22 10.33 -15.50
C GLN A 61 -22.19 11.27 -16.13
N PRO A 62 -22.31 12.59 -15.97
CA PRO A 62 -21.35 13.55 -16.49
C PRO A 62 -19.93 13.26 -15.99
N LEU A 63 -18.95 13.52 -16.84
CA LEU A 63 -17.54 13.58 -16.44
C LEU A 63 -17.33 14.80 -15.51
N LEU A 64 -16.30 14.74 -14.66
CA LEU A 64 -15.86 15.92 -13.93
C LEU A 64 -14.56 16.40 -14.56
N VAL A 65 -14.56 17.66 -14.96
CA VAL A 65 -13.44 18.27 -15.65
C VAL A 65 -13.11 19.63 -15.05
N ARG A 66 -11.90 20.11 -15.25
CA ARG A 66 -11.52 21.50 -14.97
C ARG A 66 -10.99 22.15 -16.25
N ARG A 67 -11.13 23.45 -16.37
CA ARG A 67 -10.60 24.19 -17.51
C ARG A 67 -9.09 24.42 -17.34
N VAL A 68 -8.32 24.13 -18.40
CA VAL A 68 -6.88 24.38 -18.48
C VAL A 68 -6.60 25.02 -19.84
N GLY A 69 -6.50 26.34 -19.88
CA GLY A 69 -6.43 27.10 -21.12
C GLY A 69 -7.69 26.92 -21.96
N GLU A 70 -7.54 26.44 -23.18
CA GLU A 70 -8.66 26.17 -24.11
C GLU A 70 -9.14 24.72 -24.07
N ALA A 71 -8.47 23.86 -23.27
CA ALA A 71 -8.85 22.46 -23.10
C ALA A 71 -9.44 22.20 -21.72
N TYR A 72 -9.93 20.99 -21.53
CA TYR A 72 -10.46 20.52 -20.24
C TYR A 72 -9.68 19.29 -19.78
N GLU A 73 -9.20 19.33 -18.55
CA GLU A 73 -8.56 18.18 -17.91
C GLU A 73 -9.61 17.35 -17.18
N VAL A 74 -9.65 16.04 -17.45
CA VAL A 74 -10.57 15.10 -16.80
C VAL A 74 -10.05 14.81 -15.41
N VAL A 75 -10.80 15.24 -14.39
CA VAL A 75 -10.53 15.02 -12.99
C VAL A 75 -11.11 13.69 -12.51
N ALA A 76 -12.31 13.32 -13.04
CA ALA A 76 -12.94 12.03 -12.76
C ALA A 76 -13.81 11.56 -13.95
N GLY A 77 -13.81 10.24 -14.17
CA GLY A 77 -14.61 9.61 -15.24
C GLY A 77 -13.79 9.16 -16.45
N GLU A 78 -12.48 8.92 -16.34
CA GLU A 78 -11.63 8.45 -17.42
C GLU A 78 -12.18 7.20 -18.14
N ARG A 79 -12.71 6.20 -17.41
CA ARG A 79 -13.35 5.01 -18.00
C ARG A 79 -14.50 5.40 -18.94
N ARG A 80 -15.35 6.34 -18.51
CA ARG A 80 -16.49 6.84 -19.31
C ARG A 80 -16.03 7.60 -20.55
N LEU A 81 -14.96 8.40 -20.43
CA LEU A 81 -14.37 9.08 -21.57
C LEU A 81 -13.86 8.09 -22.61
N ARG A 82 -13.11 7.08 -22.21
CA ARG A 82 -12.56 6.07 -23.12
C ARG A 82 -13.68 5.22 -23.76
N ALA A 83 -14.64 4.79 -22.96
CA ALA A 83 -15.79 4.04 -23.46
C ALA A 83 -16.63 4.88 -24.44
N ALA A 84 -16.80 6.18 -24.19
CA ALA A 84 -17.48 7.09 -25.11
C ALA A 84 -16.73 7.25 -26.45
N ALA A 85 -15.38 7.33 -26.41
CA ALA A 85 -14.56 7.34 -27.62
C ALA A 85 -14.70 6.02 -28.40
N MET A 86 -14.67 4.87 -27.73
CA MET A 86 -14.90 3.55 -28.34
C MET A 86 -16.33 3.41 -28.91
N ALA A 87 -17.30 4.04 -28.27
CA ALA A 87 -18.69 4.08 -28.76
C ALA A 87 -18.90 5.00 -29.95
N GLY A 88 -17.87 5.79 -30.34
CA GLY A 88 -17.91 6.72 -31.47
C GLY A 88 -18.64 8.04 -31.17
N LEU A 89 -18.82 8.40 -29.91
CA LEU A 89 -19.40 9.69 -29.54
C LEU A 89 -18.43 10.82 -29.88
N LYS A 90 -18.98 11.95 -30.34
CA LYS A 90 -18.21 13.18 -30.58
C LYS A 90 -18.14 14.08 -29.36
N GLU A 91 -19.15 14.02 -28.52
CA GLU A 91 -19.29 14.86 -27.33
C GLU A 91 -19.77 14.03 -26.14
N VAL A 92 -19.42 14.48 -24.94
CA VAL A 92 -19.84 13.86 -23.68
C VAL A 92 -20.35 14.91 -22.70
N PRO A 93 -21.33 14.57 -21.83
CA PRO A 93 -21.75 15.46 -20.77
C PRO A 93 -20.63 15.59 -19.73
N ALA A 94 -20.31 16.80 -19.35
CA ALA A 94 -19.28 17.10 -18.36
C ALA A 94 -19.72 18.24 -17.44
N ARG A 95 -19.26 18.23 -16.22
CA ARG A 95 -19.35 19.35 -15.27
C ARG A 95 -17.98 19.99 -15.11
N VAL A 96 -17.91 21.29 -15.34
CA VAL A 96 -16.67 22.06 -15.19
C VAL A 96 -16.55 22.50 -13.74
N LEU A 97 -15.48 22.08 -13.09
CA LEU A 97 -15.15 22.45 -11.73
C LEU A 97 -14.06 23.53 -11.75
N ASP A 98 -14.22 24.54 -10.93
CA ASP A 98 -13.17 25.53 -10.69
C ASP A 98 -12.20 25.02 -9.64
N LEU A 99 -11.16 24.29 -10.10
CA LEU A 99 -10.16 23.64 -9.26
C LEU A 99 -8.75 24.09 -9.67
N SER A 100 -7.94 24.44 -8.68
CA SER A 100 -6.50 24.58 -8.85
C SER A 100 -5.84 23.23 -9.16
N ASP A 101 -4.59 23.24 -9.59
CA ASP A 101 -3.81 22.02 -9.86
C ASP A 101 -3.74 21.08 -8.66
N LYS A 102 -3.52 21.63 -7.46
CA LYS A 102 -3.47 20.86 -6.22
C LYS A 102 -4.83 20.24 -5.89
N GLU A 103 -5.89 21.01 -5.97
CA GLU A 103 -7.26 20.54 -5.69
C GLU A 103 -7.69 19.43 -6.65
N ALA A 104 -7.33 19.56 -7.94
CA ALA A 104 -7.63 18.53 -8.93
C ALA A 104 -6.88 17.21 -8.64
N ARG A 105 -5.61 17.29 -8.21
CA ARG A 105 -4.84 16.10 -7.78
C ARG A 105 -5.45 15.43 -6.56
N LEU A 106 -5.77 16.21 -5.53
CA LEU A 106 -6.42 15.70 -4.32
C LEU A 106 -7.78 15.06 -4.63
N PHE A 107 -8.56 15.69 -5.49
CA PHE A 107 -9.85 15.15 -5.91
C PHE A 107 -9.70 13.80 -6.60
N ALA A 108 -8.76 13.67 -7.53
CA ALA A 108 -8.49 12.43 -8.24
C ALA A 108 -8.01 11.31 -7.30
N LEU A 109 -7.16 11.65 -6.30
CA LEU A 109 -6.70 10.69 -5.30
C LEU A 109 -7.84 10.20 -4.41
N VAL A 110 -8.72 11.09 -3.95
CA VAL A 110 -9.89 10.72 -3.14
C VAL A 110 -10.86 9.87 -3.96
N GLU A 111 -11.13 10.24 -5.21
CA GLU A 111 -11.99 9.44 -6.10
C GLU A 111 -11.45 8.03 -6.30
N ASN A 112 -10.15 7.91 -6.51
CA ASN A 112 -9.51 6.61 -6.62
C ASN A 112 -9.62 5.80 -5.31
N LEU A 113 -9.46 6.44 -4.15
CA LEU A 113 -9.59 5.78 -2.86
C LEU A 113 -11.05 5.35 -2.54
N GLN A 114 -12.07 5.95 -3.16
CA GLN A 114 -13.46 5.56 -2.97
C GLN A 114 -13.87 4.30 -3.74
N ARG A 115 -13.00 3.74 -4.55
CA ARG A 115 -13.27 2.47 -5.23
C ARG A 115 -13.45 1.34 -4.22
N GLU A 116 -14.40 0.45 -4.50
CA GLU A 116 -14.72 -0.72 -3.65
C GLU A 116 -13.73 -1.87 -3.86
N ASP A 117 -13.08 -1.92 -5.02
CA ASP A 117 -12.20 -2.99 -5.49
C ASP A 117 -10.71 -2.80 -5.12
N LEU A 118 -10.35 -1.76 -4.34
CA LEU A 118 -8.98 -1.55 -3.90
C LEU A 118 -8.51 -2.65 -2.94
N ASN A 119 -7.39 -3.26 -3.27
CA ASN A 119 -6.73 -4.12 -2.30
C ASN A 119 -6.06 -3.28 -1.19
N PRO A 120 -5.75 -3.88 -0.01
CA PRO A 120 -5.19 -3.14 1.13
C PRO A 120 -3.83 -2.48 0.85
N TYR A 121 -3.03 -3.00 -0.09
CA TYR A 121 -1.77 -2.38 -0.49
C TYR A 121 -2.03 -1.11 -1.33
N GLU A 122 -2.90 -1.20 -2.33
CA GLU A 122 -3.32 -0.05 -3.13
C GLU A 122 -3.96 1.05 -2.29
N GLU A 123 -4.83 0.67 -1.34
CA GLU A 123 -5.40 1.61 -0.38
C GLU A 123 -4.31 2.33 0.43
N THR A 124 -3.29 1.58 0.89
CA THR A 124 -2.17 2.15 1.67
C THR A 124 -1.40 3.17 0.84
N VAL A 125 -1.04 2.81 -0.40
CA VAL A 125 -0.32 3.71 -1.32
C VAL A 125 -1.18 4.94 -1.64
N GLY A 126 -2.47 4.75 -1.90
CA GLY A 126 -3.39 5.85 -2.20
C GLY A 126 -3.55 6.84 -1.03
N VAL A 127 -3.68 6.34 0.20
CA VAL A 127 -3.77 7.20 1.40
C VAL A 127 -2.47 7.98 1.61
N LEU A 128 -1.32 7.36 1.41
CA LEU A 128 -0.04 8.06 1.53
C LEU A 128 0.15 9.10 0.44
N ALA A 129 -0.26 8.81 -0.79
CA ALA A 129 -0.22 9.79 -1.89
C ALA A 129 -1.14 10.98 -1.59
N LEU A 130 -2.33 10.75 -1.03
CA LEU A 130 -3.24 11.80 -0.60
C LEU A 130 -2.62 12.68 0.49
N LEU A 131 -2.04 12.08 1.53
CA LEU A 131 -1.37 12.81 2.61
C LEU A 131 -0.14 13.58 2.11
N SER A 132 0.64 12.98 1.21
CA SER A 132 1.80 13.61 0.58
C SER A 132 1.42 14.87 -0.19
N GLU A 133 0.39 14.80 -1.03
CA GLU A 133 -0.12 15.93 -1.80
C GLU A 133 -0.73 17.01 -0.89
N ASP A 134 -1.50 16.60 0.12
CA ASP A 134 -2.18 17.51 1.04
C ASP A 134 -1.18 18.29 1.90
N LEU A 135 -0.21 17.59 2.50
CA LEU A 135 0.83 18.19 3.34
C LEU A 135 1.95 18.87 2.54
N GLY A 136 2.04 18.62 1.22
CA GLY A 136 3.14 19.10 0.38
C GLY A 136 4.50 18.51 0.78
N ARG A 137 4.53 17.23 1.23
CA ARG A 137 5.73 16.53 1.68
C ARG A 137 5.92 15.21 0.94
N PRO A 138 7.16 14.75 0.73
CA PRO A 138 7.42 13.42 0.20
C PRO A 138 6.78 12.33 1.06
N VAL A 139 6.43 11.19 0.44
CA VAL A 139 5.79 10.05 1.11
C VAL A 139 6.62 9.55 2.30
N GLU A 140 7.95 9.53 2.16
CA GLU A 140 8.88 9.12 3.21
C GLU A 140 8.77 9.99 4.46
N GLU A 141 8.61 11.30 4.30
CA GLU A 141 8.41 12.23 5.41
C GLU A 141 7.04 12.06 6.07
N VAL A 142 6.00 11.78 5.27
CA VAL A 142 4.67 11.45 5.79
C VAL A 142 4.70 10.17 6.62
N VAL A 143 5.37 9.13 6.14
CA VAL A 143 5.56 7.88 6.89
C VAL A 143 6.33 8.12 8.19
N ALA A 144 7.39 8.93 8.14
CA ALA A 144 8.15 9.31 9.33
C ALA A 144 7.29 10.12 10.33
N LEU A 145 6.45 11.03 9.85
CA LEU A 145 5.50 11.78 10.68
C LEU A 145 4.51 10.83 11.38
N LEU A 146 3.89 9.92 10.64
CA LEU A 146 2.96 8.93 11.18
C LEU A 146 3.60 8.05 12.27
N HIS A 147 4.84 7.61 12.06
CA HIS A 147 5.57 6.86 13.08
C HIS A 147 5.89 7.69 14.33
N ARG A 148 6.27 8.97 14.17
CA ARG A 148 6.48 9.87 15.32
C ARG A 148 5.20 10.09 16.11
N MET A 149 4.09 10.35 15.44
CA MET A 149 2.76 10.46 16.07
C MET A 149 2.42 9.19 16.87
N GLN A 150 2.66 8.01 16.29
CA GLN A 150 2.41 6.73 16.96
C GLN A 150 3.31 6.52 18.19
N ASN A 151 4.59 6.88 18.11
CA ASN A 151 5.54 6.75 19.21
C ASN A 151 5.16 7.67 20.37
N GLU A 152 4.75 8.91 20.09
CA GLU A 152 4.27 9.84 21.12
C GLU A 152 2.97 9.35 21.75
N ARG A 153 1.99 8.87 20.94
CA ARG A 153 0.74 8.27 21.41
C ARG A 153 0.96 7.10 22.37
N ARG A 154 2.04 6.35 22.15
CA ARG A 154 2.46 5.21 23.00
C ARG A 154 3.36 5.60 24.17
N GLY A 155 3.61 6.88 24.38
CA GLY A 155 4.50 7.37 25.45
C GLY A 155 5.98 7.00 25.25
N LYS A 156 6.39 6.66 24.02
CA LYS A 156 7.79 6.29 23.72
C LYS A 156 8.66 7.49 23.33
N ALA A 157 8.06 8.63 23.07
CA ALA A 157 8.75 9.86 22.71
C ALA A 157 7.92 11.06 23.21
N THR A 158 8.60 12.13 23.62
CA THR A 158 8.00 13.37 24.15
C THR A 158 8.23 14.54 23.18
N GLN A 159 7.91 14.35 21.90
CA GLN A 159 8.26 15.32 20.85
C GLN A 159 7.16 16.33 20.52
N ASN A 160 6.02 16.30 21.21
CA ASN A 160 4.84 17.17 20.98
C ASN A 160 4.42 17.25 19.50
N VAL A 161 4.53 16.12 18.78
CA VAL A 161 4.18 16.00 17.35
C VAL A 161 2.66 16.01 17.19
N LEU A 162 1.91 15.35 18.10
CA LEU A 162 0.44 15.28 18.07
C LEU A 162 -0.23 16.65 18.14
N GLY A 163 0.43 17.64 18.75
CA GLY A 163 -0.04 19.04 18.78
C GLY A 163 0.26 19.83 17.51
N SER A 164 1.05 19.30 16.58
CA SER A 164 1.45 20.02 15.37
C SER A 164 0.29 20.23 14.38
N PRO A 165 0.36 21.28 13.54
CA PRO A 165 -0.62 21.48 12.48
C PRO A 165 -0.71 20.29 11.52
N GLU A 166 0.44 19.67 11.20
CA GLU A 166 0.51 18.51 10.30
C GLU A 166 -0.20 17.28 10.88
N ALA A 167 0.00 17.00 12.19
CA ALA A 167 -0.68 15.90 12.85
C ALA A 167 -2.19 16.08 12.88
N ARG A 168 -2.67 17.30 13.19
CA ARG A 168 -4.09 17.63 13.12
C ARG A 168 -4.64 17.43 11.72
N ARG A 169 -3.88 17.84 10.71
CA ARG A 169 -4.28 17.65 9.31
C ARG A 169 -4.38 16.18 8.92
N VAL A 170 -3.44 15.34 9.36
CA VAL A 170 -3.53 13.88 9.21
C VAL A 170 -4.82 13.34 9.83
N GLU A 171 -5.16 13.75 11.06
CA GLU A 171 -6.39 13.30 11.72
C GLU A 171 -7.66 13.72 10.96
N GLU A 172 -7.70 14.95 10.44
CA GLU A 172 -8.79 15.45 9.60
C GLU A 172 -8.97 14.63 8.33
N VAL A 173 -7.87 14.31 7.62
CA VAL A 173 -7.91 13.49 6.40
C VAL A 173 -8.45 12.11 6.72
N PHE A 174 -7.96 11.42 7.76
CA PHE A 174 -8.47 10.11 8.15
C PHE A 174 -9.94 10.15 8.58
N LYS A 175 -10.35 11.19 9.33
CA LYS A 175 -11.76 11.42 9.70
C LYS A 175 -12.64 11.62 8.47
N ALA A 176 -12.16 12.38 7.49
CA ALA A 176 -12.88 12.63 6.26
C ALA A 176 -13.00 11.37 5.39
N LEU A 177 -11.96 10.54 5.29
CA LEU A 177 -12.00 9.25 4.57
C LEU A 177 -12.96 8.24 5.21
N GLY A 178 -13.14 8.29 6.54
CA GLY A 178 -14.14 7.48 7.26
C GLY A 178 -13.94 5.97 7.24
N ARG A 179 -12.78 5.47 6.74
CA ARG A 179 -12.50 4.03 6.59
C ARG A 179 -11.83 3.43 7.82
N MET A 180 -10.84 4.11 8.37
CA MET A 180 -10.11 3.74 9.58
C MET A 180 -9.45 4.98 10.19
N ASN A 181 -9.02 4.89 11.44
CA ASN A 181 -8.22 5.93 12.05
C ASN A 181 -6.73 5.79 11.67
N TRP A 182 -5.95 6.86 11.89
CA TRP A 182 -4.53 6.88 11.54
C TRP A 182 -3.71 5.87 12.36
N GLU A 183 -4.06 5.62 13.63
CA GLU A 183 -3.36 4.62 14.47
C GLU A 183 -3.49 3.21 13.89
N SER A 184 -4.70 2.83 13.49
CA SER A 184 -4.96 1.54 12.83
C SER A 184 -4.24 1.44 11.50
N PHE A 185 -4.18 2.54 10.73
CA PHE A 185 -3.43 2.60 9.49
C PHE A 185 -1.93 2.34 9.70
N VAL A 186 -1.31 3.02 10.67
CA VAL A 186 0.10 2.82 11.00
C VAL A 186 0.40 1.38 11.44
N GLN A 187 -0.52 0.75 12.19
CA GLN A 187 -0.31 -0.61 12.70
C GLN A 187 -0.56 -1.70 11.65
N ALA A 188 -1.60 -1.54 10.83
CA ALA A 188 -2.10 -2.60 9.96
C ALA A 188 -1.78 -2.38 8.47
N ARG A 189 -1.55 -1.14 8.04
CA ARG A 189 -1.36 -0.80 6.62
C ARG A 189 0.07 -0.43 6.28
N LEU A 190 0.73 0.47 7.01
CA LEU A 190 2.12 0.85 6.72
C LEU A 190 3.08 -0.36 6.61
N PRO A 191 2.96 -1.42 7.43
CA PRO A 191 3.82 -2.59 7.26
C PRO A 191 3.71 -3.28 5.89
N LEU A 192 2.62 -3.04 5.13
CA LEU A 192 2.45 -3.60 3.78
C LEU A 192 3.45 -3.03 2.77
N LEU A 193 3.93 -1.80 2.97
CA LEU A 193 4.91 -1.17 2.08
C LEU A 193 6.24 -1.92 1.99
N SER A 194 6.59 -2.67 3.02
CA SER A 194 7.84 -3.44 3.10
C SER A 194 7.59 -4.95 3.02
N LEU A 195 6.55 -5.37 2.28
CA LEU A 195 6.35 -6.77 1.95
C LEU A 195 7.42 -7.24 0.95
N PRO A 196 7.95 -8.46 1.12
CA PRO A 196 8.68 -9.15 0.07
C PRO A 196 7.83 -9.30 -1.20
N GLU A 197 8.47 -9.33 -2.37
CA GLU A 197 7.79 -9.30 -3.67
C GLU A 197 6.82 -10.47 -3.87
N ASP A 198 7.19 -11.66 -3.38
CA ASP A 198 6.33 -12.86 -3.41
C ASP A 198 5.00 -12.65 -2.65
N LEU A 199 5.03 -11.98 -1.51
CA LEU A 199 3.83 -11.68 -0.72
C LEU A 199 3.04 -10.52 -1.30
N LYS A 200 3.73 -9.55 -1.89
CA LYS A 200 3.08 -8.41 -2.56
C LYS A 200 2.28 -8.87 -3.77
N ALA A 201 2.90 -9.69 -4.64
CA ALA A 201 2.21 -10.26 -5.80
C ALA A 201 0.98 -11.08 -5.38
N ALA A 202 1.10 -11.96 -4.38
CA ALA A 202 -0.03 -12.74 -3.89
C ALA A 202 -1.15 -11.89 -3.27
N LEU A 203 -0.82 -10.74 -2.68
CA LEU A 203 -1.80 -9.80 -2.16
C LEU A 203 -2.49 -9.01 -3.28
N GLU A 204 -1.75 -8.61 -4.31
CA GLU A 204 -2.29 -7.92 -5.50
C GLU A 204 -3.19 -8.82 -6.33
N GLU A 205 -2.87 -10.12 -6.42
CA GLU A 205 -3.72 -11.13 -7.04
C GLU A 205 -4.96 -11.49 -6.20
N GLY A 206 -5.04 -11.03 -4.95
CA GLY A 206 -6.15 -11.32 -4.05
C GLY A 206 -6.19 -12.77 -3.54
N VAL A 207 -5.13 -13.55 -3.73
CA VAL A 207 -5.09 -14.98 -3.36
C VAL A 207 -4.79 -15.21 -1.87
N ILE A 208 -4.34 -14.19 -1.17
CA ILE A 208 -4.19 -14.18 0.29
C ILE A 208 -4.72 -12.89 0.92
N PRO A 209 -5.30 -12.92 2.12
CA PRO A 209 -5.65 -11.70 2.84
C PRO A 209 -4.40 -10.98 3.37
N TYR A 210 -4.48 -9.65 3.52
CA TYR A 210 -3.35 -8.83 4.01
C TYR A 210 -2.84 -9.27 5.40
N THR A 211 -3.72 -9.81 6.24
CA THR A 211 -3.36 -10.34 7.55
C THR A 211 -2.45 -11.56 7.47
N ALA A 212 -2.64 -12.41 6.45
CA ALA A 212 -1.75 -13.53 6.15
C ALA A 212 -0.40 -13.03 5.62
N ALA A 213 -0.41 -12.05 4.70
CA ALA A 213 0.82 -11.43 4.19
C ALA A 213 1.68 -10.83 5.31
N LEU A 214 1.07 -10.11 6.26
CA LEU A 214 1.77 -9.55 7.43
C LEU A 214 2.33 -10.62 8.38
N GLU A 215 1.66 -11.75 8.49
CA GLU A 215 2.15 -12.86 9.30
C GLU A 215 3.34 -13.56 8.62
N LEU A 216 3.23 -13.86 7.32
CA LEU A 216 4.27 -14.49 6.51
C LEU A 216 5.54 -13.62 6.40
N LYS A 217 5.39 -12.28 6.37
CA LYS A 217 6.50 -11.33 6.36
C LYS A 217 7.50 -11.54 7.51
N LYS A 218 7.05 -12.10 8.64
CA LYS A 218 7.92 -12.37 9.80
C LYS A 218 8.94 -13.46 9.51
N VAL A 219 8.69 -14.32 8.53
CA VAL A 219 9.60 -15.39 8.11
C VAL A 219 10.63 -14.83 7.14
N LYS A 220 11.88 -14.75 7.57
CA LYS A 220 12.97 -14.16 6.76
C LYS A 220 13.48 -15.12 5.69
N ASP A 221 13.50 -16.41 5.98
CA ASP A 221 13.88 -17.43 5.02
C ASP A 221 12.87 -17.49 3.87
N ALA A 222 13.34 -17.23 2.65
CA ALA A 222 12.48 -17.14 1.47
C ALA A 222 11.88 -18.50 1.09
N SER A 223 12.59 -19.60 1.33
CA SER A 223 12.11 -20.94 0.99
C SER A 223 10.98 -21.38 1.92
N LEU A 224 11.17 -21.18 3.23
CA LEU A 224 10.15 -21.46 4.24
C LEU A 224 8.94 -20.55 4.07
N ARG A 225 9.17 -19.26 3.76
CA ARG A 225 8.08 -18.32 3.51
C ARG A 225 7.24 -18.71 2.31
N ARG A 226 7.87 -19.12 1.18
CA ARG A 226 7.15 -19.57 -0.01
C ARG A 226 6.35 -20.84 0.25
N ALA A 227 6.90 -21.81 1.00
CA ALA A 227 6.16 -23.01 1.38
C ALA A 227 4.89 -22.66 2.18
N LEU A 228 5.01 -21.79 3.18
CA LEU A 228 3.87 -21.32 3.96
C LEU A 228 2.89 -20.47 3.14
N LEU A 229 3.37 -19.74 2.13
CA LEU A 229 2.52 -18.99 1.21
C LEU A 229 1.64 -19.94 0.38
N GLU A 230 2.20 -21.02 -0.15
CA GLU A 230 1.42 -22.01 -0.90
C GLU A 230 0.37 -22.71 -0.01
N GLU A 231 0.69 -22.98 1.24
CA GLU A 231 -0.30 -23.49 2.19
C GLU A 231 -1.42 -22.46 2.47
N ALA A 232 -1.07 -21.18 2.58
CA ALA A 232 -2.05 -20.10 2.77
C ALA A 232 -2.97 -19.95 1.54
N LYS A 233 -2.43 -20.06 0.33
CA LYS A 233 -3.21 -20.08 -0.93
C LYS A 233 -4.14 -21.29 -1.01
N ALA A 234 -3.73 -22.44 -0.47
CA ALA A 234 -4.54 -23.66 -0.39
C ALA A 234 -5.67 -23.59 0.66
N GLY A 235 -5.85 -22.44 1.35
CA GLY A 235 -6.97 -22.22 2.26
C GLY A 235 -6.64 -22.45 3.74
N LEU A 236 -5.35 -22.47 4.12
CA LEU A 236 -4.95 -22.54 5.54
C LEU A 236 -5.53 -21.36 6.32
N SER A 237 -6.20 -21.64 7.42
CA SER A 237 -6.77 -20.58 8.26
C SER A 237 -5.69 -19.66 8.83
N LEU A 238 -6.03 -18.40 9.09
CA LEU A 238 -5.08 -17.42 9.69
C LEU A 238 -4.56 -17.90 11.05
N ARG A 239 -5.39 -18.64 11.83
CA ARG A 239 -5.00 -19.19 13.13
C ARG A 239 -3.91 -20.24 12.97
N GLU A 240 -4.09 -21.16 12.06
CA GLU A 240 -3.12 -22.23 11.74
C GLU A 240 -1.84 -21.65 11.16
N LEU A 241 -1.97 -20.70 10.21
CA LEU A 241 -0.82 -19.98 9.65
C LEU A 241 0.02 -19.32 10.75
N LYS A 242 -0.61 -18.61 11.69
CA LYS A 242 0.07 -18.02 12.86
C LYS A 242 0.79 -19.06 13.71
N ALA A 243 0.20 -20.22 13.89
CA ALA A 243 0.81 -21.31 14.67
C ALA A 243 2.06 -21.85 13.95
N ARG A 244 1.99 -22.07 12.63
CA ARG A 244 3.12 -22.52 11.81
C ARG A 244 4.26 -21.50 11.74
N VAL A 245 3.95 -20.24 11.46
CA VAL A 245 4.93 -19.15 11.50
C VAL A 245 5.62 -19.07 12.85
N ARG A 246 4.87 -19.16 13.96
CA ARG A 246 5.46 -19.19 15.31
C ARG A 246 6.40 -20.38 15.51
N GLY A 247 6.04 -21.55 15.00
CA GLY A 247 6.88 -22.75 15.03
C GLY A 247 8.20 -22.55 14.29
N VAL A 248 8.17 -21.95 13.09
CA VAL A 248 9.36 -21.61 12.31
C VAL A 248 10.24 -20.61 13.05
N LEU A 249 9.66 -19.48 13.53
CA LEU A 249 10.41 -18.44 14.23
C LEU A 249 11.00 -18.95 15.56
N ARG A 250 10.37 -19.90 16.21
CA ARG A 250 10.92 -20.54 17.41
C ARG A 250 12.14 -21.40 17.09
N LYS A 251 12.12 -22.11 15.96
CA LYS A 251 13.27 -22.89 15.48
C LYS A 251 14.43 -21.98 15.06
N GLU A 252 14.14 -20.86 14.38
CA GLU A 252 15.14 -19.85 14.01
C GLU A 252 15.78 -19.18 15.24
N LYS A 253 15.02 -18.94 16.31
CA LYS A 253 15.48 -18.32 17.56
C LYS A 253 16.09 -19.32 18.56
N ALA A 254 15.90 -20.60 18.34
CA ALA A 254 16.55 -21.59 19.18
C ALA A 254 18.07 -21.36 19.06
N PRO A 255 18.78 -21.14 20.18
CA PRO A 255 20.22 -21.01 20.13
C PRO A 255 20.76 -22.25 19.42
N ARG A 256 21.54 -22.05 18.37
CA ARG A 256 22.21 -23.16 17.70
C ARG A 256 23.00 -23.87 18.77
N PRO A 257 22.65 -25.11 19.16
CA PRO A 257 23.33 -25.78 20.30
C PRO A 257 24.77 -26.17 19.95
N TRP A 258 25.12 -26.03 18.65
CA TRP A 258 26.39 -26.48 18.14
C TRP A 258 27.63 -25.90 18.85
N PRO A 259 27.73 -24.60 19.27
CA PRO A 259 28.94 -24.18 19.96
C PRO A 259 29.17 -24.95 21.26
N LYS A 260 28.11 -25.14 22.07
CA LYS A 260 28.22 -25.88 23.34
C LYS A 260 28.35 -27.38 23.14
N GLU A 261 27.60 -27.95 22.19
CA GLU A 261 27.69 -29.38 21.86
C GLU A 261 29.01 -29.73 21.21
N VAL A 262 29.51 -28.88 20.30
CA VAL A 262 30.83 -29.09 19.68
C VAL A 262 31.93 -28.91 20.72
N ALA A 263 31.86 -27.88 21.58
CA ALA A 263 32.83 -27.71 22.66
C ALA A 263 32.84 -28.92 23.61
N ALA A 264 31.67 -29.46 23.96
CA ALA A 264 31.55 -30.67 24.80
C ALA A 264 32.09 -31.93 24.10
N LYS A 265 31.90 -32.05 22.78
CA LYS A 265 32.47 -33.15 21.97
C LYS A 265 34.00 -32.99 21.84
N LEU A 266 34.49 -31.79 21.57
CA LEU A 266 35.94 -31.49 21.48
C LEU A 266 36.62 -31.73 22.81
N ALA A 267 36.02 -31.36 23.95
CA ALA A 267 36.58 -31.61 25.27
C ALA A 267 36.71 -33.10 25.65
N ARG A 268 35.93 -33.97 24.96
CA ARG A 268 35.96 -35.43 25.14
C ARG A 268 36.65 -36.16 24.03
N LEU A 269 37.17 -35.43 23.03
CA LEU A 269 37.80 -36.01 21.86
C LEU A 269 39.23 -36.44 22.20
N ASP A 270 39.49 -37.72 22.09
CA ASP A 270 40.82 -38.26 22.13
C ASP A 270 41.44 -38.16 20.73
N LEU A 271 42.30 -37.17 20.53
CA LEU A 271 42.98 -36.92 19.24
C LEU A 271 43.92 -38.07 18.85
N GLU A 272 44.47 -38.80 19.84
CA GLU A 272 45.39 -39.91 19.53
C GLU A 272 44.64 -41.15 19.05
N ALA A 273 43.38 -41.31 19.41
CA ALA A 273 42.53 -42.37 18.95
C ALA A 273 41.98 -42.17 17.52
N LEU A 274 42.19 -41.00 16.90
CA LEU A 274 41.75 -40.71 15.54
C LEU A 274 42.71 -41.24 14.49
N PRO A 275 42.20 -41.70 13.31
CA PRO A 275 43.04 -41.97 12.15
C PRO A 275 43.89 -40.73 11.75
N PRO A 276 45.13 -40.89 11.28
CA PRO A 276 46.07 -39.78 11.05
C PRO A 276 45.48 -38.67 10.16
N GLU A 277 44.77 -39.03 9.10
CA GLU A 277 44.16 -38.02 8.20
C GLU A 277 43.05 -37.18 8.88
N ARG A 278 42.24 -37.80 9.73
CA ARG A 278 41.21 -37.09 10.51
C ARG A 278 41.78 -36.24 11.61
N ARG A 279 42.85 -36.72 12.25
CA ARG A 279 43.58 -35.97 13.28
C ARG A 279 44.16 -34.68 12.71
N ALA A 280 44.92 -34.78 11.61
CA ALA A 280 45.48 -33.61 10.92
C ALA A 280 44.39 -32.57 10.55
N ARG A 281 43.23 -33.03 10.05
CA ARG A 281 42.15 -32.13 9.70
C ARG A 281 41.50 -31.46 10.90
N VAL A 282 41.36 -32.14 12.03
CA VAL A 282 40.86 -31.55 13.28
C VAL A 282 41.84 -30.53 13.84
N GLU A 283 43.12 -30.81 13.83
CA GLU A 283 44.16 -29.88 14.28
C GLU A 283 44.19 -28.60 13.43
N GLU A 284 44.09 -28.74 12.11
CA GLU A 284 43.97 -27.62 11.17
C GLU A 284 42.78 -26.71 11.45
N LEU A 285 41.60 -27.33 11.63
CA LEU A 285 40.35 -26.61 11.94
C LEU A 285 40.37 -25.93 13.31
N LEU A 286 41.00 -26.53 14.30
CA LEU A 286 41.20 -25.92 15.61
C LEU A 286 42.16 -24.71 15.56
N ALA A 287 43.25 -24.81 14.81
CA ALA A 287 44.18 -23.70 14.60
C ALA A 287 43.52 -22.53 13.84
N GLU A 288 42.65 -22.84 12.86
CA GLU A 288 41.87 -21.81 12.15
C GLU A 288 40.85 -21.16 13.11
N LEU A 289 40.18 -21.92 13.94
CA LEU A 289 39.24 -21.41 14.94
C LEU A 289 39.93 -20.49 15.97
N GLU A 290 41.11 -20.87 16.48
CA GLU A 290 41.90 -20.04 17.39
C GLU A 290 42.29 -18.72 16.74
N ARG A 291 42.67 -18.74 15.46
CA ARG A 291 43.00 -17.54 14.69
C ARG A 291 41.81 -16.59 14.52
N VAL A 292 40.64 -17.15 14.28
CA VAL A 292 39.37 -16.38 14.16
C VAL A 292 38.91 -15.81 15.51
N LEU A 293 39.13 -16.54 16.61
CA LEU A 293 38.77 -16.10 17.95
C LEU A 293 39.76 -15.08 18.56
N GLY A 294 40.86 -14.77 17.90
CA GLY A 294 41.74 -13.66 18.27
C GLY A 294 42.66 -13.93 19.49
N LYS A 295 43.00 -15.19 19.71
CA LYS A 295 44.07 -15.55 20.67
C LYS A 295 45.31 -16.08 19.96
#